data_410543cedef785efce5775f14ec2d0c4
#
_entry.id   410543cedef785efce5775f14ec2d0c4
#
_cell.length_a   1.000
_cell.length_b   1.000
_cell.length_c   1.000
_cell.angle_alpha   90.00
_cell.angle_beta   90.00
_cell.angle_gamma   90.00
#
_symmetry.space_group_name_H-M   'P 1'
#
loop_
_entity.id
_entity.type
_entity.pdbx_description
1 polymer ?
#
loop_
_entity_poly.entity_id
_entity_poly.type
_entity_poly.pdbx_seq_one_letter_code
_entity_poly.pdbx_strand_id
1 'polypeptide(L)'
;MAFLQVTDGPQIGAKYEVAQSTNVIGRHPDCQIVLEVGAVSRKHAQILYEQDQFQLEDLLSRNHTFLNDNDIFEKGPVDLNDGDSVRICDVTFRFSASDEAPVDEVEDPTVDASQVSALFVDDEGSEATATIMSKVDIASFQGRAQFVSSPEAKLKALLEITSSLGKALSLEEVLPNVLSSLFKIFMQADRGFLGLKNDQGVLVPRWTKARRADAEDTIRVSRTIVNQVMDSQEAILSADAATDERFNMSQSIADFRIRSMMCAPLIDSDGKSMGVIQVDTLDQSKRFQQDDLDVLASVAAQAGIAIDNAQMHEKALLQQALERDLQLANDVQTGFLPSNPPELSEYEFYQYYHPANHVGGDYYDYIQLSDDRIAVIVADVVGHGVAAALMMAKLSAETRFALASQPNLAAAINQLNDSLSAIATDRFVTLIAVLLDPNTHTATMVNAGHMSPMHRHADGSVDEPIEEEADLPLGVMEGVEYEQIEVALQAGDTLTMYTDGINEAMNPSDDEYGMDAIRKLAQEKDSSAQELGETIIADVRQFIGKGVQFDDMCLVCLRRKGSES
;
A
#
# COMPACT_ATOMS: atom_id res chain seq x y z
N MET A 1 -29.09 13.96 -11.17
CA MET A 1 -28.22 13.48 -12.25
C MET A 1 -27.93 12.02 -11.97
N ALA A 2 -27.85 11.18 -13.00
CA ALA A 2 -27.51 9.77 -12.79
C ALA A 2 -26.00 9.59 -12.72
N PHE A 3 -25.50 8.59 -12.01
CA PHE A 3 -24.08 8.30 -11.92
C PHE A 3 -23.78 6.80 -11.74
N LEU A 4 -22.58 6.40 -12.15
CA LEU A 4 -21.99 5.11 -11.82
C LEU A 4 -20.94 5.32 -10.72
N GLN A 5 -21.06 4.60 -9.61
CA GLN A 5 -20.06 4.59 -8.55
C GLN A 5 -19.30 3.27 -8.56
N VAL A 6 -17.97 3.32 -8.53
CA VAL A 6 -17.13 2.12 -8.42
C VAL A 6 -17.29 1.53 -7.03
N THR A 7 -17.76 0.29 -6.95
CA THR A 7 -17.91 -0.48 -5.70
C THR A 7 -16.81 -1.51 -5.53
N ASP A 8 -16.18 -1.98 -6.63
CA ASP A 8 -15.07 -2.92 -6.59
C ASP A 8 -14.12 -2.69 -7.78
N GLY A 9 -12.81 -2.89 -7.57
CA GLY A 9 -11.76 -2.72 -8.57
C GLY A 9 -10.87 -1.49 -8.36
N PRO A 10 -10.02 -1.14 -9.35
CA PRO A 10 -9.22 0.07 -9.30
C PRO A 10 -10.11 1.32 -9.14
N GLN A 11 -9.74 2.22 -8.24
CA GLN A 11 -10.45 3.48 -7.95
C GLN A 11 -11.82 3.28 -7.26
N ILE A 12 -11.93 2.36 -6.29
CA ILE A 12 -13.12 2.20 -5.43
C ILE A 12 -13.57 3.57 -4.89
N GLY A 13 -14.89 3.85 -4.98
CA GLY A 13 -15.50 5.12 -4.56
C GLY A 13 -15.53 6.20 -5.64
N ALA A 14 -14.85 6.05 -6.77
CA ALA A 14 -14.94 7.00 -7.87
C ALA A 14 -16.37 7.05 -8.43
N LYS A 15 -16.85 8.28 -8.71
CA LYS A 15 -18.19 8.53 -9.27
C LYS A 15 -18.04 9.08 -10.70
N TYR A 16 -18.72 8.47 -11.65
CA TYR A 16 -18.80 8.91 -13.03
C TYR A 16 -20.21 9.40 -13.34
N GLU A 17 -20.33 10.63 -13.78
CA GLU A 17 -21.62 11.21 -14.18
C GLU A 17 -22.14 10.53 -15.44
N VAL A 18 -23.41 10.12 -15.43
CA VAL A 18 -24.10 9.55 -16.58
C VAL A 18 -25.08 10.57 -17.12
N ALA A 19 -24.74 11.15 -18.26
CA ALA A 19 -25.59 12.14 -18.94
C ALA A 19 -26.84 11.47 -19.52
N GLN A 20 -27.93 12.24 -19.68
CA GLN A 20 -29.12 11.82 -20.39
C GLN A 20 -28.90 11.77 -21.93
N SER A 21 -27.90 11.03 -22.34
CA SER A 21 -27.46 10.80 -23.72
C SER A 21 -26.69 9.48 -23.76
N THR A 22 -26.08 9.15 -24.89
CA THR A 22 -25.19 7.98 -24.97
C THR A 22 -23.89 8.22 -24.20
N ASN A 23 -23.59 7.36 -23.22
CA ASN A 23 -22.34 7.36 -22.46
C ASN A 23 -21.57 6.08 -22.77
N VAL A 24 -20.45 6.18 -23.46
CA VAL A 24 -19.60 5.03 -23.79
C VAL A 24 -18.60 4.78 -22.68
N ILE A 25 -18.47 3.53 -22.26
CA ILE A 25 -17.54 3.03 -21.25
C ILE A 25 -16.44 2.23 -21.95
N GLY A 26 -15.18 2.50 -21.65
CA GLY A 26 -14.08 1.74 -22.24
C GLY A 26 -12.72 2.32 -21.88
N ARG A 27 -11.63 1.68 -22.37
CA ARG A 27 -10.26 2.15 -22.09
C ARG A 27 -9.75 3.23 -23.04
N HIS A 28 -10.52 3.60 -24.10
CA HIS A 28 -10.07 4.63 -25.03
C HIS A 28 -10.36 6.02 -24.47
N PRO A 29 -9.42 7.01 -24.60
CA PRO A 29 -9.61 8.36 -24.06
C PRO A 29 -10.85 9.10 -24.58
N ASP A 30 -11.38 8.71 -25.74
CA ASP A 30 -12.60 9.29 -26.33
C ASP A 30 -13.90 8.78 -25.65
N CYS A 31 -13.82 7.83 -24.74
CA CYS A 31 -14.99 7.37 -23.99
C CYS A 31 -15.39 8.41 -22.93
N GLN A 32 -16.69 8.56 -22.64
CA GLN A 32 -17.19 9.41 -21.57
C GLN A 32 -16.80 8.88 -20.19
N ILE A 33 -16.73 7.56 -20.06
CA ILE A 33 -16.25 6.88 -18.86
C ILE A 33 -15.03 6.06 -19.24
N VAL A 34 -13.85 6.55 -18.86
CA VAL A 34 -12.57 5.93 -19.19
C VAL A 34 -12.14 5.01 -18.04
N LEU A 35 -11.93 3.73 -18.37
CA LEU A 35 -11.42 2.73 -17.43
C LEU A 35 -10.01 2.31 -17.84
N GLU A 36 -9.01 2.72 -17.09
CA GLU A 36 -7.59 2.42 -17.35
C GLU A 36 -7.20 0.99 -16.92
N VAL A 37 -7.99 0.00 -17.35
CA VAL A 37 -7.79 -1.42 -17.08
C VAL A 37 -7.48 -2.15 -18.38
N GLY A 38 -6.35 -2.84 -18.43
CA GLY A 38 -5.88 -3.52 -19.66
C GLY A 38 -6.84 -4.57 -20.23
N ALA A 39 -7.68 -5.18 -19.39
CA ALA A 39 -8.69 -6.16 -19.76
C ALA A 39 -9.93 -5.53 -20.40
N VAL A 40 -10.18 -4.23 -20.22
CA VAL A 40 -11.32 -3.49 -20.78
C VAL A 40 -11.11 -3.21 -22.26
N SER A 41 -12.11 -3.43 -23.10
CA SER A 41 -12.07 -3.11 -24.54
C SER A 41 -12.01 -1.60 -24.78
N ARG A 42 -11.50 -1.16 -25.95
CA ARG A 42 -11.41 0.27 -26.29
C ARG A 42 -12.74 1.00 -26.15
N LYS A 43 -13.82 0.40 -26.65
CA LYS A 43 -15.22 0.69 -26.33
C LYS A 43 -15.80 -0.62 -25.85
N HIS A 44 -16.23 -0.69 -24.61
CA HIS A 44 -16.61 -1.94 -23.96
C HIS A 44 -18.14 -2.07 -23.84
N ALA A 45 -18.76 -1.06 -23.29
CA ALA A 45 -20.20 -0.98 -23.09
C ALA A 45 -20.68 0.46 -23.32
N GLN A 46 -21.98 0.64 -23.41
CA GLN A 46 -22.60 1.97 -23.43
C GLN A 46 -23.86 2.01 -22.59
N ILE A 47 -24.12 3.17 -21.99
CA ILE A 47 -25.39 3.48 -21.35
C ILE A 47 -26.15 4.42 -22.26
N LEU A 48 -27.34 4.02 -22.66
CA LEU A 48 -28.28 4.78 -23.48
C LEU A 48 -29.35 5.39 -22.57
N TYR A 49 -29.87 6.55 -22.96
CA TYR A 49 -31.04 7.15 -22.33
C TYR A 49 -32.14 7.35 -23.37
N GLU A 50 -33.15 6.50 -23.33
CA GLU A 50 -34.28 6.50 -24.27
C GLU A 50 -35.61 6.39 -23.51
N GLN A 51 -36.63 7.13 -23.93
CA GLN A 51 -37.99 7.09 -23.37
C GLN A 51 -38.05 7.26 -21.83
N ASP A 52 -37.19 8.16 -21.27
CA ASP A 52 -37.05 8.40 -19.83
C ASP A 52 -36.47 7.21 -19.03
N GLN A 53 -35.80 6.27 -19.68
CA GLN A 53 -35.16 5.12 -19.05
C GLN A 53 -33.70 5.00 -19.47
N PHE A 54 -32.86 4.53 -18.54
CA PHE A 54 -31.49 4.16 -18.83
C PHE A 54 -31.43 2.69 -19.28
N GLN A 55 -30.58 2.41 -20.25
CA GLN A 55 -30.34 1.06 -20.76
C GLN A 55 -28.85 0.82 -20.90
N LEU A 56 -28.37 -0.37 -20.56
CA LEU A 56 -26.97 -0.81 -20.67
C LEU A 56 -26.85 -1.77 -21.85
N GLU A 57 -25.84 -1.59 -22.68
CA GLU A 57 -25.54 -2.45 -23.83
C GLU A 57 -24.05 -2.78 -23.89
N ASP A 58 -23.71 -4.05 -24.11
CA ASP A 58 -22.33 -4.46 -24.41
C ASP A 58 -22.01 -4.21 -25.88
N LEU A 59 -20.87 -3.56 -26.15
CA LEU A 59 -20.42 -3.20 -27.50
C LEU A 59 -19.54 -4.28 -28.15
N LEU A 60 -19.95 -5.54 -28.03
CA LEU A 60 -19.20 -6.72 -28.48
C LEU A 60 -17.79 -6.76 -27.85
N SER A 61 -17.76 -6.57 -26.55
CA SER A 61 -16.53 -6.52 -25.79
C SER A 61 -15.86 -7.90 -25.71
N ARG A 62 -14.54 -7.90 -25.47
CA ARG A 62 -13.78 -9.17 -25.40
C ARG A 62 -14.08 -9.97 -24.13
N ASN A 63 -14.37 -9.29 -23.03
CA ASN A 63 -14.54 -9.90 -21.70
C ASN A 63 -15.94 -9.72 -21.13
N HIS A 64 -16.91 -9.39 -21.97
CA HIS A 64 -18.33 -9.23 -21.69
C HIS A 64 -18.66 -8.21 -20.60
N THR A 65 -19.92 -7.74 -20.58
CA THR A 65 -20.51 -6.90 -19.55
C THR A 65 -21.58 -7.69 -18.80
N PHE A 66 -21.63 -7.52 -17.49
CA PHE A 66 -22.60 -8.21 -16.64
C PHE A 66 -23.49 -7.18 -15.92
N LEU A 67 -24.79 -7.42 -15.92
CA LEU A 67 -25.79 -6.66 -15.17
C LEU A 67 -26.39 -7.56 -14.09
N ASN A 68 -26.20 -7.23 -12.80
CA ASN A 68 -26.63 -8.06 -11.67
C ASN A 68 -26.19 -9.53 -11.86
N ASP A 69 -24.89 -9.73 -12.17
CA ASP A 69 -24.25 -11.02 -12.47
C ASP A 69 -24.78 -11.78 -13.70
N ASN A 70 -25.73 -11.21 -14.46
CA ASN A 70 -26.19 -11.78 -15.71
C ASN A 70 -25.38 -11.23 -16.89
N ASP A 71 -24.78 -12.11 -17.66
CA ASP A 71 -24.07 -11.75 -18.90
C ASP A 71 -25.05 -11.15 -19.91
N ILE A 72 -24.75 -9.93 -20.39
CA ILE A 72 -25.56 -9.20 -21.37
C ILE A 72 -24.92 -9.14 -22.78
N PHE A 73 -23.82 -9.85 -22.99
CA PHE A 73 -23.16 -9.95 -24.29
C PHE A 73 -24.14 -10.39 -25.39
N GLU A 74 -24.19 -9.72 -26.53
CA GLU A 74 -25.08 -9.97 -27.67
C GLU A 74 -26.60 -9.87 -27.38
N LYS A 75 -27.02 -9.40 -26.18
CA LYS A 75 -28.47 -9.29 -25.86
C LYS A 75 -29.11 -7.97 -26.31
N GLY A 76 -28.29 -7.02 -26.82
CA GLY A 76 -28.73 -5.65 -27.09
C GLY A 76 -28.96 -4.84 -25.80
N PRO A 77 -29.59 -3.65 -25.90
CA PRO A 77 -29.86 -2.81 -24.75
C PRO A 77 -30.76 -3.49 -23.71
N VAL A 78 -30.34 -3.47 -22.45
CA VAL A 78 -31.07 -4.03 -21.28
C VAL A 78 -31.38 -2.90 -20.32
N ASP A 79 -32.57 -2.85 -19.76
CA ASP A 79 -32.98 -1.80 -18.82
C ASP A 79 -32.05 -1.75 -17.60
N LEU A 80 -31.61 -0.53 -17.27
CA LEU A 80 -30.71 -0.23 -16.16
C LEU A 80 -31.48 0.59 -15.11
N ASN A 81 -31.71 -0.02 -13.95
CA ASN A 81 -32.51 0.57 -12.88
C ASN A 81 -31.64 1.08 -11.74
N ASP A 82 -32.21 1.97 -10.92
CA ASP A 82 -31.55 2.48 -9.72
C ASP A 82 -31.14 1.33 -8.78
N GLY A 83 -29.88 1.37 -8.34
CA GLY A 83 -29.29 0.32 -7.48
C GLY A 83 -28.70 -0.88 -8.23
N ASP A 84 -28.83 -0.98 -9.57
CA ASP A 84 -28.27 -2.09 -10.35
C ASP A 84 -26.75 -2.13 -10.29
N SER A 85 -26.20 -3.35 -10.25
CA SER A 85 -24.76 -3.63 -10.30
C SER A 85 -24.31 -3.90 -11.74
N VAL A 86 -23.35 -3.12 -12.23
CA VAL A 86 -22.74 -3.29 -13.55
C VAL A 86 -21.29 -3.73 -13.37
N ARG A 87 -20.91 -4.92 -13.86
CA ARG A 87 -19.54 -5.42 -13.82
C ARG A 87 -18.92 -5.48 -15.20
N ILE A 88 -17.74 -4.85 -15.32
CA ILE A 88 -16.92 -4.81 -16.54
C ILE A 88 -15.51 -5.28 -16.19
N CYS A 89 -15.14 -6.49 -16.57
CA CYS A 89 -13.89 -7.14 -16.16
C CYS A 89 -13.77 -7.15 -14.61
N ASP A 90 -12.70 -6.52 -14.09
CA ASP A 90 -12.41 -6.44 -12.65
C ASP A 90 -12.98 -5.17 -12.01
N VAL A 91 -13.87 -4.45 -12.68
CA VAL A 91 -14.50 -3.23 -12.15
C VAL A 91 -15.99 -3.43 -12.01
N THR A 92 -16.49 -3.24 -10.81
CA THR A 92 -17.94 -3.27 -10.51
C THR A 92 -18.44 -1.88 -10.15
N PHE A 93 -19.57 -1.51 -10.73
CA PHE A 93 -20.23 -0.23 -10.51
C PHE A 93 -21.62 -0.45 -9.93
N ARG A 94 -22.07 0.51 -9.12
CA ARG A 94 -23.48 0.68 -8.76
C ARG A 94 -24.05 1.86 -9.54
N PHE A 95 -25.17 1.66 -10.20
CA PHE A 95 -25.87 2.70 -10.92
C PHE A 95 -26.86 3.41 -10.01
N SER A 96 -26.91 4.76 -10.06
CA SER A 96 -27.89 5.58 -9.36
C SER A 96 -28.56 6.55 -10.32
N ALA A 97 -29.88 6.54 -10.37
CA ALA A 97 -30.68 7.36 -11.29
C ALA A 97 -30.95 8.78 -10.77
N SER A 98 -30.73 9.10 -9.48
CA SER A 98 -30.98 10.41 -8.87
C SER A 98 -29.86 10.85 -7.92
N ASP A 99 -29.73 12.18 -7.73
CA ASP A 99 -28.72 12.86 -6.94
C ASP A 99 -29.06 12.91 -5.44
N GLU A 100 -30.11 12.24 -4.99
CA GLU A 100 -30.36 12.03 -3.57
C GLU A 100 -29.36 10.99 -3.06
N ALA A 101 -28.28 11.50 -2.46
CA ALA A 101 -27.26 10.68 -1.85
C ALA A 101 -27.90 9.76 -0.80
N PRO A 102 -27.82 8.43 -0.96
CA PRO A 102 -27.85 7.57 0.20
C PRO A 102 -26.57 7.87 0.97
N VAL A 103 -26.69 8.08 2.27
CA VAL A 103 -25.57 8.19 3.19
C VAL A 103 -24.66 6.99 2.97
N ASP A 104 -23.37 7.24 2.67
CA ASP A 104 -22.38 6.21 2.34
C ASP A 104 -22.32 5.12 3.43
N GLU A 105 -22.99 4.02 3.20
CA GLU A 105 -22.63 2.74 3.80
C GLU A 105 -21.63 2.08 2.84
N VAL A 106 -20.38 2.03 3.26
CA VAL A 106 -19.33 1.22 2.63
C VAL A 106 -19.68 -0.23 2.91
N GLU A 107 -20.42 -0.88 2.02
CA GLU A 107 -20.60 -2.33 2.07
C GLU A 107 -19.32 -3.03 1.65
N ASP A 108 -18.68 -3.72 2.61
CA ASP A 108 -17.62 -4.71 2.40
C ASP A 108 -18.23 -5.92 1.64
N PRO A 109 -17.62 -6.41 0.52
CA PRO A 109 -18.28 -7.35 -0.43
C PRO A 109 -18.41 -8.81 0.03
N THR A 110 -18.44 -9.10 1.34
CA THR A 110 -18.57 -10.47 1.88
C THR A 110 -19.75 -10.64 2.84
N VAL A 111 -20.94 -10.14 2.46
CA VAL A 111 -22.12 -10.30 3.31
C VAL A 111 -23.04 -11.38 2.75
N ASP A 112 -23.06 -12.53 3.41
CA ASP A 112 -24.01 -13.62 3.16
C ASP A 112 -25.46 -13.10 3.35
N ALA A 113 -26.37 -13.41 2.41
CA ALA A 113 -27.76 -12.93 2.32
C ALA A 113 -28.64 -13.23 3.56
N SER A 114 -28.07 -13.71 4.68
CA SER A 114 -28.73 -13.95 5.97
C SER A 114 -28.45 -12.87 7.01
N GLN A 115 -27.78 -11.75 6.67
CA GLN A 115 -27.36 -10.73 7.64
C GLN A 115 -28.41 -9.63 7.78
N VAL A 116 -28.79 -9.39 9.03
CA VAL A 116 -29.64 -8.27 9.45
C VAL A 116 -28.76 -7.02 9.58
N SER A 117 -29.14 -5.90 8.96
CA SER A 117 -28.39 -4.65 9.08
C SER A 117 -28.35 -4.15 10.53
N ALA A 118 -27.20 -3.62 10.99
CA ALA A 118 -27.07 -2.97 12.30
C ALA A 118 -26.92 -1.46 12.13
N LEU A 119 -27.73 -0.69 12.85
CA LEU A 119 -27.69 0.77 12.84
C LEU A 119 -27.30 1.30 14.23
N PHE A 120 -26.24 2.14 14.27
CA PHE A 120 -25.90 2.88 15.47
C PHE A 120 -26.85 4.07 15.63
N VAL A 121 -27.46 4.20 16.81
CA VAL A 121 -28.40 5.29 17.13
C VAL A 121 -27.77 6.21 18.17
N ASP A 122 -27.73 7.52 17.86
CA ASP A 122 -27.30 8.54 18.80
C ASP A 122 -28.44 8.85 19.75
N ASP A 123 -28.23 8.62 21.05
CA ASP A 123 -29.15 8.99 22.11
C ASP A 123 -28.93 10.47 22.48
N GLU A 124 -29.15 11.41 21.52
CA GLU A 124 -29.01 12.84 21.80
C GLU A 124 -30.11 13.30 22.75
N GLY A 125 -29.74 13.67 23.95
CA GLY A 125 -30.53 14.55 24.81
C GLY A 125 -30.86 14.12 26.23
N SER A 126 -30.34 13.00 26.75
CA SER A 126 -30.47 12.73 28.19
C SER A 126 -29.17 12.17 28.76
N GLU A 127 -28.76 12.70 29.93
CA GLU A 127 -27.85 11.99 30.85
C GLU A 127 -28.57 10.71 31.37
N ALA A 128 -28.99 9.84 30.47
CA ALA A 128 -29.68 8.61 30.79
C ALA A 128 -28.63 7.53 31.09
N THR A 129 -28.26 7.45 32.34
CA THR A 129 -27.66 6.21 32.87
C THR A 129 -28.66 5.08 32.69
N ALA A 130 -28.46 4.25 31.64
CA ALA A 130 -29.15 2.96 31.53
C ALA A 130 -29.10 2.27 32.90
N THR A 131 -30.19 1.59 33.32
CA THR A 131 -30.20 0.84 34.58
C THR A 131 -29.25 -0.35 34.42
N ILE A 132 -27.95 -0.09 34.63
CA ILE A 132 -26.90 -1.11 34.64
C ILE A 132 -27.15 -1.95 35.88
N MET A 133 -27.60 -3.18 35.68
CA MET A 133 -27.86 -4.13 36.78
C MET A 133 -26.58 -4.76 37.28
N SER A 134 -25.58 -4.90 36.42
CA SER A 134 -24.31 -5.51 36.76
C SER A 134 -23.20 -5.13 35.80
N LYS A 135 -21.98 -5.13 36.32
CA LYS A 135 -20.74 -4.86 35.58
C LYS A 135 -19.71 -5.91 35.91
N VAL A 136 -18.90 -6.30 34.91
CA VAL A 136 -17.81 -7.27 35.07
C VAL A 136 -16.58 -6.76 34.32
N ASP A 137 -15.48 -6.65 35.03
CA ASP A 137 -14.17 -6.27 34.46
C ASP A 137 -13.57 -7.47 33.71
N ILE A 138 -13.36 -7.32 32.40
CA ILE A 138 -12.81 -8.38 31.54
C ILE A 138 -11.32 -8.63 31.84
N ALA A 139 -10.57 -7.62 32.22
CA ALA A 139 -9.14 -7.79 32.57
C ALA A 139 -8.95 -8.77 33.74
N SER A 140 -9.95 -8.90 34.62
CA SER A 140 -9.90 -9.86 35.75
C SER A 140 -10.12 -11.32 35.34
N PHE A 141 -10.58 -11.60 34.12
CA PHE A 141 -10.89 -12.95 33.61
C PHE A 141 -9.70 -13.66 32.94
N GLN A 142 -8.58 -13.00 32.73
CA GLN A 142 -7.37 -13.64 32.23
C GLN A 142 -6.78 -14.63 33.24
N GLY A 143 -7.50 -15.72 33.50
CA GLY A 143 -6.97 -16.87 34.27
C GLY A 143 -7.82 -17.50 35.35
N ARG A 144 -9.02 -17.00 35.71
CA ARG A 144 -9.87 -17.61 36.77
C ARG A 144 -11.37 -17.54 36.44
N ALA A 145 -11.90 -18.58 35.82
CA ALA A 145 -13.35 -18.78 35.74
C ALA A 145 -13.86 -19.45 37.03
N GLN A 146 -14.64 -18.73 37.85
CA GLN A 146 -15.44 -19.32 38.94
C GLN A 146 -16.91 -19.30 38.56
N PHE A 147 -17.50 -20.45 38.23
CA PHE A 147 -18.89 -20.60 37.83
C PHE A 147 -19.72 -21.11 39.02
N VAL A 148 -20.87 -20.50 39.25
CA VAL A 148 -21.77 -20.82 40.39
C VAL A 148 -23.02 -21.65 40.02
N SER A 149 -23.41 -21.77 38.75
CA SER A 149 -24.59 -22.59 38.37
C SER A 149 -24.48 -23.29 37.02
N SER A 150 -24.76 -24.59 36.99
CA SER A 150 -24.71 -25.48 35.81
C SER A 150 -23.35 -25.50 35.07
N PRO A 151 -22.28 -25.90 35.75
CA PRO A 151 -20.89 -25.70 35.27
C PRO A 151 -20.57 -26.51 34.00
N GLU A 152 -21.14 -27.70 33.86
CA GLU A 152 -20.71 -28.65 32.83
C GLU A 152 -21.08 -28.22 31.40
N ALA A 153 -22.29 -27.70 31.18
CA ALA A 153 -22.72 -27.26 29.85
C ALA A 153 -22.02 -25.97 29.41
N LYS A 154 -21.87 -25.02 30.34
CA LYS A 154 -21.16 -23.75 30.08
C LYS A 154 -19.65 -23.98 29.85
N LEU A 155 -19.03 -24.86 30.64
CA LEU A 155 -17.62 -25.24 30.46
C LEU A 155 -17.37 -25.95 29.13
N LYS A 156 -18.26 -26.87 28.75
CA LYS A 156 -18.17 -27.58 27.47
C LYS A 156 -18.25 -26.60 26.30
N ALA A 157 -19.21 -25.66 26.34
CA ALA A 157 -19.35 -24.64 25.31
C ALA A 157 -18.14 -23.72 25.21
N LEU A 158 -17.56 -23.29 26.33
CA LEU A 158 -16.31 -22.51 26.34
C LEU A 158 -15.13 -23.28 25.75
N LEU A 159 -14.99 -24.56 26.06
CA LEU A 159 -13.94 -25.42 25.48
C LEU A 159 -14.12 -25.61 23.97
N GLU A 160 -15.37 -25.80 23.51
CA GLU A 160 -15.69 -25.89 22.08
C GLU A 160 -15.38 -24.57 21.35
N ILE A 161 -15.72 -23.42 21.94
CA ILE A 161 -15.40 -22.09 21.40
C ILE A 161 -13.90 -21.89 21.32
N THR A 162 -13.17 -22.10 22.41
CA THR A 162 -11.70 -21.95 22.46
C THR A 162 -11.04 -22.85 21.41
N SER A 163 -11.52 -24.08 21.24
CA SER A 163 -10.99 -25.02 20.23
C SER A 163 -11.33 -24.62 18.80
N SER A 164 -12.50 -24.04 18.55
CA SER A 164 -12.91 -23.60 17.21
C SER A 164 -12.26 -22.28 16.80
N LEU A 165 -12.18 -21.33 17.71
CA LEU A 165 -11.56 -20.03 17.48
C LEU A 165 -10.02 -20.14 17.32
N GLY A 166 -9.38 -21.06 18.03
CA GLY A 166 -7.94 -21.28 17.91
C GLY A 166 -7.48 -21.89 16.56
N LYS A 167 -8.41 -22.31 15.71
CA LYS A 167 -8.13 -22.86 14.37
C LYS A 167 -8.46 -21.91 13.23
N ALA A 168 -9.29 -20.92 13.49
CA ALA A 168 -9.67 -19.93 12.49
C ALA A 168 -8.51 -18.95 12.25
N LEU A 169 -8.16 -18.77 10.98
CA LEU A 169 -7.03 -17.94 10.55
C LEU A 169 -7.47 -16.64 9.86
N SER A 170 -8.78 -16.45 9.64
CA SER A 170 -9.34 -15.25 9.02
C SER A 170 -10.49 -14.67 9.83
N LEU A 171 -10.73 -13.37 9.69
CA LEU A 171 -11.87 -12.70 10.32
C LEU A 171 -13.19 -13.28 9.85
N GLU A 172 -13.30 -13.65 8.57
CA GLU A 172 -14.50 -14.24 7.97
C GLU A 172 -14.91 -15.57 8.63
N GLU A 173 -13.95 -16.29 9.20
CA GLU A 173 -14.21 -17.52 9.94
C GLU A 173 -14.49 -17.24 11.42
N VAL A 174 -13.74 -16.31 12.05
CA VAL A 174 -13.85 -16.02 13.48
C VAL A 174 -15.19 -15.40 13.83
N LEU A 175 -15.61 -14.34 13.10
CA LEU A 175 -16.77 -13.54 13.48
C LEU A 175 -18.09 -14.32 13.48
N PRO A 176 -18.43 -15.09 12.41
CA PRO A 176 -19.64 -15.92 12.42
C PRO A 176 -19.60 -17.04 13.47
N ASN A 177 -18.40 -17.62 13.71
CA ASN A 177 -18.24 -18.69 14.69
C ASN A 177 -18.48 -18.20 16.12
N VAL A 178 -18.02 -17.00 16.46
CA VAL A 178 -18.26 -16.37 17.77
C VAL A 178 -19.76 -16.20 18.02
N LEU A 179 -20.49 -15.52 17.12
CA LEU A 179 -21.93 -15.30 17.28
C LEU A 179 -22.71 -16.61 17.24
N SER A 180 -22.36 -17.55 16.36
CA SER A 180 -23.01 -18.86 16.29
C SER A 180 -22.86 -19.65 17.58
N SER A 181 -21.71 -19.56 18.23
CA SER A 181 -21.43 -20.19 19.51
C SER A 181 -22.23 -19.56 20.65
N LEU A 182 -22.32 -18.21 20.67
CA LEU A 182 -23.15 -17.51 21.66
C LEU A 182 -24.63 -17.87 21.54
N PHE A 183 -25.15 -18.02 20.31
CA PHE A 183 -26.54 -18.44 20.09
C PHE A 183 -26.83 -19.90 20.50
N LYS A 184 -25.78 -20.75 20.57
CA LYS A 184 -25.90 -22.10 21.15
C LYS A 184 -25.92 -22.08 22.68
N ILE A 185 -25.16 -21.17 23.30
CA ILE A 185 -25.07 -20.98 24.75
C ILE A 185 -26.33 -20.29 25.29
N PHE A 186 -26.69 -19.15 24.67
CA PHE A 186 -27.80 -18.32 25.07
C PHE A 186 -29.04 -18.63 24.21
N MET A 187 -29.79 -19.66 24.63
CA MET A 187 -31.03 -20.07 23.91
C MET A 187 -32.08 -18.97 23.90
N GLN A 188 -32.00 -18.03 24.83
CA GLN A 188 -32.87 -16.85 24.94
C GLN A 188 -32.46 -15.68 24.05
N ALA A 189 -31.28 -15.69 23.48
CA ALA A 189 -30.82 -14.61 22.59
C ALA A 189 -31.63 -14.63 21.29
N ASP A 190 -32.24 -13.50 20.93
CA ASP A 190 -32.95 -13.30 19.67
C ASP A 190 -32.05 -12.66 18.61
N ARG A 191 -31.17 -11.71 19.02
CA ARG A 191 -30.26 -11.00 18.12
C ARG A 191 -28.86 -10.93 18.72
N GLY A 192 -27.85 -10.86 17.87
CA GLY A 192 -26.45 -10.68 18.21
C GLY A 192 -25.76 -9.76 17.21
N PHE A 193 -24.85 -8.95 17.72
CA PHE A 193 -24.08 -7.97 16.99
C PHE A 193 -22.62 -8.04 17.40
N LEU A 194 -21.72 -7.90 16.43
CA LEU A 194 -20.29 -7.76 16.63
C LEU A 194 -19.80 -6.57 15.82
N GLY A 195 -19.18 -5.60 16.48
CA GLY A 195 -18.58 -4.43 15.87
C GLY A 195 -17.09 -4.35 16.18
N LEU A 196 -16.29 -3.91 15.21
CA LEU A 196 -14.86 -3.68 15.36
C LEU A 196 -14.51 -2.24 14.97
N LYS A 197 -13.45 -1.69 15.56
CA LYS A 197 -12.87 -0.41 15.12
C LYS A 197 -12.20 -0.58 13.75
N ASN A 198 -12.45 0.37 12.87
CA ASN A 198 -11.67 0.52 11.63
C ASN A 198 -10.35 1.26 11.91
N ASP A 199 -9.53 1.45 10.87
CA ASP A 199 -8.23 2.14 10.97
C ASP A 199 -8.34 3.61 11.42
N GLN A 200 -9.52 4.22 11.29
CA GLN A 200 -9.83 5.58 11.77
C GLN A 200 -10.29 5.59 13.24
N GLY A 201 -10.35 4.42 13.90
CA GLY A 201 -10.82 4.27 15.27
C GLY A 201 -12.34 4.32 15.43
N VAL A 202 -13.10 4.36 14.33
CA VAL A 202 -14.57 4.35 14.33
C VAL A 202 -15.07 2.92 14.43
N LEU A 203 -16.03 2.68 15.34
CA LEU A 203 -16.66 1.37 15.46
C LEU A 203 -17.63 1.15 14.31
N VAL A 204 -17.42 0.08 13.56
CA VAL A 204 -18.26 -0.33 12.43
C VAL A 204 -18.87 -1.71 12.68
N PRO A 205 -20.12 -1.97 12.26
CA PRO A 205 -20.68 -3.31 12.28
C PRO A 205 -19.84 -4.24 11.39
N ARG A 206 -19.49 -5.41 11.92
CA ARG A 206 -18.76 -6.44 11.15
C ARG A 206 -19.57 -7.70 10.96
N TRP A 207 -20.36 -8.08 11.96
CA TRP A 207 -21.20 -9.26 11.86
C TRP A 207 -22.47 -9.14 12.70
N THR A 208 -23.58 -9.60 12.16
CA THR A 208 -24.87 -9.65 12.85
C THR A 208 -25.50 -11.03 12.71
N LYS A 209 -26.30 -11.41 13.69
CA LYS A 209 -27.09 -12.66 13.66
C LYS A 209 -28.41 -12.50 14.37
N ALA A 210 -29.50 -12.96 13.74
CA ALA A 210 -30.81 -13.02 14.34
C ALA A 210 -31.33 -14.47 14.32
N ARG A 211 -32.14 -14.84 15.32
CA ARG A 211 -32.75 -16.18 15.41
C ARG A 211 -33.98 -16.33 14.50
N ARG A 212 -34.63 -15.22 14.18
CA ARG A 212 -35.78 -15.16 13.26
C ARG A 212 -35.48 -14.14 12.18
N ALA A 213 -35.68 -14.52 10.94
CA ALA A 213 -35.54 -13.62 9.78
C ALA A 213 -36.91 -12.94 9.51
N ASP A 214 -37.38 -12.11 10.42
CA ASP A 214 -38.48 -11.19 10.10
C ASP A 214 -37.84 -9.96 9.42
N ALA A 215 -38.18 -9.75 8.16
CA ALA A 215 -37.48 -8.92 7.18
C ALA A 215 -37.44 -7.38 7.44
N GLU A 216 -37.78 -6.92 8.65
CA GLU A 216 -37.81 -5.48 8.98
C GLU A 216 -36.98 -5.09 10.23
N ASP A 217 -36.31 -6.00 10.90
CA ASP A 217 -35.61 -5.69 12.15
C ASP A 217 -34.11 -5.40 11.93
N THR A 218 -33.82 -4.18 11.53
CA THR A 218 -32.46 -3.61 11.70
C THR A 218 -32.07 -3.67 13.18
N ILE A 219 -30.93 -4.29 13.51
CA ILE A 219 -30.41 -4.30 14.88
C ILE A 219 -29.98 -2.87 15.22
N ARG A 220 -30.68 -2.25 16.17
CA ARG A 220 -30.32 -0.91 16.65
C ARG A 220 -29.41 -1.05 17.87
N VAL A 221 -28.27 -0.39 17.82
CA VAL A 221 -27.22 -0.43 18.85
C VAL A 221 -27.03 0.97 19.44
N SER A 222 -27.14 1.10 20.76
CA SER A 222 -26.93 2.37 21.45
C SER A 222 -25.44 2.72 21.48
N ARG A 223 -25.06 3.85 20.86
CA ARG A 223 -23.68 4.38 20.90
C ARG A 223 -23.22 4.66 22.32
N THR A 224 -24.10 5.15 23.18
CA THR A 224 -23.76 5.48 24.58
C THR A 224 -23.29 4.23 25.34
N ILE A 225 -24.03 3.10 25.23
CA ILE A 225 -23.67 1.84 25.91
C ILE A 225 -22.38 1.28 25.32
N VAL A 226 -22.26 1.27 23.99
CA VAL A 226 -21.08 0.78 23.31
C VAL A 226 -19.83 1.58 23.71
N ASN A 227 -19.88 2.90 23.66
CA ASN A 227 -18.77 3.76 24.08
C ASN A 227 -18.42 3.52 25.56
N GLN A 228 -19.42 3.44 26.45
CA GLN A 228 -19.18 3.14 27.86
C GLN A 228 -18.47 1.78 28.05
N VAL A 229 -18.91 0.71 27.35
CA VAL A 229 -18.28 -0.61 27.39
C VAL A 229 -16.85 -0.57 26.89
N MET A 230 -16.61 0.17 25.80
CA MET A 230 -15.27 0.29 25.21
C MET A 230 -14.30 1.09 26.07
N ASP A 231 -14.79 2.17 26.71
CA ASP A 231 -13.96 3.05 27.53
C ASP A 231 -13.68 2.45 28.91
N SER A 232 -14.70 1.83 29.54
CA SER A 232 -14.52 1.21 30.86
C SER A 232 -13.88 -0.18 30.80
N GLN A 233 -13.89 -0.84 29.62
CA GLN A 233 -13.51 -2.24 29.43
C GLN A 233 -14.31 -3.23 30.32
N GLU A 234 -15.50 -2.83 30.75
CA GLU A 234 -16.41 -3.63 31.54
C GLU A 234 -17.55 -4.18 30.69
N ALA A 235 -17.88 -5.46 30.86
CA ALA A 235 -19.11 -6.02 30.31
C ALA A 235 -20.32 -5.53 31.11
N ILE A 236 -21.42 -5.22 30.43
CA ILE A 236 -22.61 -4.61 31.00
C ILE A 236 -23.83 -5.50 30.75
N LEU A 237 -24.65 -5.72 31.77
CA LEU A 237 -25.99 -6.29 31.71
C LEU A 237 -27.00 -5.17 31.94
N SER A 238 -27.87 -4.96 30.97
CA SER A 238 -29.02 -4.05 31.08
C SER A 238 -30.33 -4.89 31.01
N ALA A 239 -31.23 -4.64 31.93
CA ALA A 239 -32.57 -5.23 31.91
C ALA A 239 -33.62 -4.12 31.91
N ASP A 240 -34.53 -4.21 30.93
CA ASP A 240 -35.77 -3.44 30.86
C ASP A 240 -35.60 -1.92 30.64
N ALA A 241 -34.89 -1.53 29.57
CA ALA A 241 -34.87 -0.15 29.15
C ALA A 241 -36.27 0.49 28.92
N ALA A 242 -37.30 -0.31 28.76
CA ALA A 242 -38.67 0.16 28.51
C ALA A 242 -39.50 0.49 29.75
N THR A 243 -39.07 0.15 30.98
CA THR A 243 -39.82 0.37 32.24
C THR A 243 -39.17 1.39 33.18
N ASP A 244 -38.01 1.93 32.86
CA ASP A 244 -37.38 2.97 33.66
C ASP A 244 -38.10 4.31 33.40
N GLU A 245 -38.77 4.88 34.42
CA GLU A 245 -39.51 6.16 34.32
C GLU A 245 -38.62 7.35 33.83
N ARG A 246 -37.30 7.17 33.86
CA ARG A 246 -36.31 8.11 33.34
C ARG A 246 -36.19 8.12 31.80
N PHE A 247 -36.64 7.04 31.13
CA PHE A 247 -36.64 6.90 29.67
C PHE A 247 -37.98 7.33 29.02
N ASN A 248 -38.95 7.80 29.78
CA ASN A 248 -40.28 8.22 29.27
C ASN A 248 -40.26 9.49 28.38
N MET A 249 -39.11 10.05 28.10
CA MET A 249 -38.99 11.30 27.34
C MET A 249 -38.43 11.16 25.91
N SER A 250 -37.98 10.00 25.47
CA SER A 250 -37.52 9.82 24.08
C SER A 250 -38.36 8.72 23.38
N GLN A 251 -39.09 9.12 22.34
CA GLN A 251 -39.86 8.24 21.46
C GLN A 251 -39.00 7.09 20.85
N SER A 252 -37.70 7.29 20.77
CA SER A 252 -36.71 6.35 20.22
C SER A 252 -36.62 5.03 21.00
N ILE A 253 -36.72 5.05 22.35
CA ILE A 253 -36.50 3.84 23.18
C ILE A 253 -37.73 2.92 23.17
N ALA A 254 -38.93 3.47 23.03
CA ALA A 254 -40.17 2.67 22.89
C ALA A 254 -40.15 1.81 21.61
N ASP A 255 -39.45 2.23 20.56
CA ASP A 255 -39.33 1.52 19.30
C ASP A 255 -38.29 0.38 19.33
N PHE A 256 -37.37 0.35 20.29
CA PHE A 256 -36.31 -0.68 20.34
C PHE A 256 -36.76 -2.08 20.73
N ARG A 257 -37.92 -2.21 21.42
CA ARG A 257 -38.47 -3.49 21.92
C ARG A 257 -37.49 -4.41 22.68
N ILE A 258 -36.28 -3.91 23.01
CA ILE A 258 -35.26 -4.68 23.73
C ILE A 258 -35.71 -4.85 25.18
N ARG A 259 -35.73 -6.08 25.69
CA ARG A 259 -36.18 -6.42 27.06
C ARG A 259 -35.02 -6.73 28.00
N SER A 260 -33.95 -7.31 27.47
CA SER A 260 -32.68 -7.50 28.20
C SER A 260 -31.55 -7.61 27.20
N MET A 261 -30.39 -7.01 27.52
CA MET A 261 -29.19 -7.08 26.70
C MET A 261 -27.96 -7.24 27.52
N MET A 262 -26.94 -7.86 26.93
CA MET A 262 -25.58 -7.92 27.42
C MET A 262 -24.65 -7.37 26.35
N CYS A 263 -23.67 -6.55 26.75
CA CYS A 263 -22.64 -6.01 25.88
C CYS A 263 -21.26 -6.18 26.56
N ALA A 264 -20.29 -6.70 25.82
CA ALA A 264 -18.95 -6.93 26.33
C ALA A 264 -17.89 -6.38 25.34
N PRO A 265 -16.79 -5.78 25.83
CA PRO A 265 -15.70 -5.32 24.97
C PRO A 265 -14.89 -6.51 24.45
N LEU A 266 -14.40 -6.36 23.22
CA LEU A 266 -13.38 -7.21 22.63
C LEU A 266 -12.03 -6.52 22.85
N ILE A 267 -11.14 -7.19 23.56
CA ILE A 267 -9.86 -6.65 23.98
C ILE A 267 -8.74 -7.39 23.24
N ASP A 268 -7.82 -6.64 22.62
CA ASP A 268 -6.66 -7.18 21.92
C ASP A 268 -5.57 -7.70 22.90
N SER A 269 -4.50 -8.22 22.36
CA SER A 269 -3.34 -8.72 23.13
C SER A 269 -2.58 -7.61 23.89
N ASP A 270 -2.73 -6.34 23.46
CA ASP A 270 -2.13 -5.17 24.13
C ASP A 270 -3.02 -4.59 25.24
N GLY A 271 -4.20 -5.15 25.47
CA GLY A 271 -5.16 -4.69 26.49
C GLY A 271 -6.02 -3.49 26.03
N LYS A 272 -6.13 -3.23 24.72
CA LYS A 272 -6.96 -2.15 24.17
C LYS A 272 -8.28 -2.70 23.67
N SER A 273 -9.34 -1.89 23.81
CA SER A 273 -10.66 -2.21 23.23
C SER A 273 -10.64 -2.03 21.73
N MET A 274 -10.74 -3.13 20.99
CA MET A 274 -10.79 -3.19 19.53
C MET A 274 -12.22 -3.26 18.98
N GLY A 275 -13.20 -3.58 19.82
CA GLY A 275 -14.58 -3.73 19.39
C GLY A 275 -15.51 -4.12 20.53
N VAL A 276 -16.73 -4.48 20.18
CA VAL A 276 -17.76 -4.95 21.12
C VAL A 276 -18.53 -6.13 20.57
N ILE A 277 -19.04 -6.94 21.47
CA ILE A 277 -20.02 -7.98 21.19
C ILE A 277 -21.26 -7.76 22.03
N GLN A 278 -22.43 -7.77 21.41
CA GLN A 278 -23.72 -7.58 22.06
C GLN A 278 -24.65 -8.74 21.72
N VAL A 279 -25.46 -9.16 22.68
CA VAL A 279 -26.61 -10.07 22.49
C VAL A 279 -27.80 -9.50 23.22
N ASP A 280 -28.98 -9.60 22.61
CA ASP A 280 -30.23 -9.12 23.20
C ASP A 280 -31.38 -10.12 23.04
N THR A 281 -32.40 -9.96 23.87
CA THR A 281 -33.67 -10.69 23.79
C THR A 281 -34.86 -9.73 23.75
N LEU A 282 -35.85 -10.10 22.96
CA LEU A 282 -37.13 -9.38 22.82
C LEU A 282 -38.18 -9.92 23.78
N ASP A 283 -37.93 -11.03 24.48
CA ASP A 283 -38.89 -11.73 25.35
C ASP A 283 -38.67 -11.35 26.82
N GLN A 284 -39.70 -10.74 27.44
CA GLN A 284 -39.67 -10.35 28.86
C GLN A 284 -39.47 -11.52 29.83
N SER A 285 -39.91 -12.73 29.45
CA SER A 285 -39.84 -13.92 30.28
C SER A 285 -38.47 -14.58 30.27
N LYS A 286 -37.57 -14.17 29.35
CA LYS A 286 -36.28 -14.79 29.09
C LYS A 286 -35.11 -13.81 29.28
N ARG A 287 -35.06 -13.14 30.44
CA ARG A 287 -34.02 -12.16 30.75
C ARG A 287 -32.68 -12.84 31.01
N PHE A 288 -31.61 -12.15 30.62
CA PHE A 288 -30.24 -12.52 30.99
C PHE A 288 -30.01 -12.31 32.49
N GLN A 289 -29.14 -13.14 33.07
CA GLN A 289 -28.73 -13.13 34.47
C GLN A 289 -27.26 -12.77 34.58
N GLN A 290 -26.77 -12.47 35.81
CA GLN A 290 -25.36 -12.20 36.08
C GLN A 290 -24.47 -13.31 35.56
N ASP A 291 -24.80 -14.57 35.79
CA ASP A 291 -24.05 -15.73 35.33
C ASP A 291 -23.93 -15.78 33.79
N ASP A 292 -24.92 -15.23 33.05
CA ASP A 292 -24.87 -15.13 31.60
C ASP A 292 -23.85 -14.05 31.15
N LEU A 293 -23.80 -12.92 31.89
CA LEU A 293 -22.81 -11.87 31.66
C LEU A 293 -21.38 -12.38 31.86
N ASP A 294 -21.15 -13.16 32.92
CA ASP A 294 -19.82 -13.74 33.20
C ASP A 294 -19.37 -14.69 32.07
N VAL A 295 -20.33 -15.44 31.48
CA VAL A 295 -20.04 -16.29 30.31
C VAL A 295 -19.76 -15.45 29.08
N LEU A 296 -20.57 -14.38 28.82
CA LEU A 296 -20.31 -13.48 27.69
C LEU A 296 -18.95 -12.82 27.82
N ALA A 297 -18.59 -12.32 29.01
CA ALA A 297 -17.28 -11.72 29.28
C ALA A 297 -16.12 -12.68 28.97
N SER A 298 -16.28 -13.95 29.38
CA SER A 298 -15.28 -14.98 29.10
C SER A 298 -15.16 -15.29 27.61
N VAL A 299 -16.28 -15.35 26.89
CA VAL A 299 -16.28 -15.54 25.41
C VAL A 299 -15.70 -14.34 24.70
N ALA A 300 -16.07 -13.11 25.12
CA ALA A 300 -15.53 -11.88 24.56
C ALA A 300 -14.00 -11.77 24.71
N ALA A 301 -13.46 -12.14 25.86
CA ALA A 301 -12.03 -12.19 26.08
C ALA A 301 -11.30 -13.15 25.13
N GLN A 302 -11.87 -14.35 24.90
CA GLN A 302 -11.29 -15.31 23.94
C GLN A 302 -11.50 -14.87 22.49
N ALA A 303 -12.65 -14.30 22.17
CA ALA A 303 -12.95 -13.76 20.85
C ALA A 303 -12.02 -12.59 20.48
N GLY A 304 -11.75 -11.69 21.44
CA GLY A 304 -10.81 -10.59 21.26
C GLY A 304 -9.43 -11.08 20.81
N ILE A 305 -8.87 -12.05 21.53
CA ILE A 305 -7.57 -12.65 21.19
C ILE A 305 -7.61 -13.35 19.81
N ALA A 306 -8.69 -14.07 19.50
CA ALA A 306 -8.81 -14.77 18.22
C ALA A 306 -8.92 -13.80 17.04
N ILE A 307 -9.68 -12.71 17.21
CA ILE A 307 -9.84 -11.64 16.20
C ILE A 307 -8.51 -10.93 16.00
N ASP A 308 -7.80 -10.57 17.07
CA ASP A 308 -6.48 -9.93 17.02
C ASP A 308 -5.47 -10.81 16.27
N ASN A 309 -5.41 -12.10 16.60
CA ASN A 309 -4.56 -13.07 15.89
C ASN A 309 -4.91 -13.18 14.40
N ALA A 310 -6.20 -13.19 14.04
CA ALA A 310 -6.64 -13.25 12.63
C ALA A 310 -6.22 -11.97 11.88
N GLN A 311 -6.42 -10.79 12.47
CA GLN A 311 -5.99 -9.51 11.89
C GLN A 311 -4.46 -9.44 11.71
N MET A 312 -3.70 -9.88 12.73
CA MET A 312 -2.24 -9.94 12.64
C MET A 312 -1.79 -10.90 11.54
N HIS A 313 -2.45 -12.04 11.38
CA HIS A 313 -2.15 -13.01 10.34
C HIS A 313 -2.44 -12.46 8.93
N GLU A 314 -3.60 -11.83 8.73
CA GLU A 314 -3.95 -11.18 7.45
C GLU A 314 -2.95 -10.08 7.08
N LYS A 315 -2.56 -9.22 8.04
CA LYS A 315 -1.53 -8.20 7.83
C LYS A 315 -0.17 -8.81 7.48
N ALA A 316 0.24 -9.88 8.15
CA ALA A 316 1.50 -10.56 7.87
C ALA A 316 1.51 -11.19 6.46
N LEU A 317 0.40 -11.79 6.01
CA LEU A 317 0.28 -12.33 4.66
C LEU A 317 0.37 -11.24 3.58
N LEU A 318 -0.32 -10.10 3.80
CA LEU A 318 -0.26 -8.96 2.89
C LEU A 318 1.15 -8.38 2.80
N GLN A 319 1.81 -8.22 3.96
CA GLN A 319 3.20 -7.74 4.00
C GLN A 319 4.15 -8.71 3.28
N GLN A 320 4.01 -10.02 3.49
CA GLN A 320 4.82 -11.03 2.81
C GLN A 320 4.60 -11.02 1.29
N ALA A 321 3.36 -10.82 0.84
CA ALA A 321 3.06 -10.67 -0.58
C ALA A 321 3.75 -9.43 -1.17
N LEU A 322 3.65 -8.29 -0.50
CA LEU A 322 4.31 -7.05 -0.91
C LEU A 322 5.84 -7.17 -0.95
N GLU A 323 6.44 -7.77 0.08
CA GLU A 323 7.89 -8.03 0.12
C GLU A 323 8.34 -8.92 -1.05
N ARG A 324 7.53 -9.93 -1.39
CA ARG A 324 7.81 -10.79 -2.54
C ARG A 324 7.74 -10.04 -3.86
N ASP A 325 6.73 -9.19 -4.05
CA ASP A 325 6.57 -8.38 -5.27
C ASP A 325 7.72 -7.39 -5.43
N LEU A 326 8.15 -6.76 -4.33
CA LEU A 326 9.32 -5.88 -4.33
C LEU A 326 10.62 -6.63 -4.63
N GLN A 327 10.78 -7.87 -4.15
CA GLN A 327 11.94 -8.69 -4.48
C GLN A 327 11.96 -9.04 -5.98
N LEU A 328 10.82 -9.39 -6.56
CA LEU A 328 10.72 -9.63 -8.02
C LEU A 328 11.05 -8.37 -8.83
N ALA A 329 10.61 -7.20 -8.37
CA ALA A 329 10.96 -5.93 -8.99
C ALA A 329 12.46 -5.66 -8.94
N ASN A 330 13.12 -5.96 -7.82
CA ASN A 330 14.58 -5.87 -7.66
C ASN A 330 15.31 -6.80 -8.64
N ASP A 331 14.86 -8.05 -8.78
CA ASP A 331 15.48 -9.01 -9.69
C ASP A 331 15.40 -8.53 -11.15
N VAL A 332 14.27 -7.93 -11.55
CA VAL A 332 14.10 -7.33 -12.88
C VAL A 332 15.00 -6.09 -13.03
N GLN A 333 15.04 -5.20 -12.03
CA GLN A 333 15.83 -3.98 -12.05
C GLN A 333 17.32 -4.28 -12.16
N THR A 334 17.83 -5.23 -11.38
CA THR A 334 19.23 -5.68 -11.44
C THR A 334 19.61 -6.19 -12.82
N GLY A 335 18.64 -6.71 -13.59
CA GLY A 335 18.85 -7.12 -14.99
C GLY A 335 19.10 -5.96 -15.96
N PHE A 336 18.84 -4.69 -15.59
CA PHE A 336 19.20 -3.51 -16.37
C PHE A 336 20.64 -3.05 -16.11
N LEU A 337 21.23 -3.44 -14.99
CA LEU A 337 22.60 -3.12 -14.63
C LEU A 337 23.60 -4.11 -15.29
N PRO A 338 24.82 -3.67 -15.63
CA PRO A 338 25.81 -4.57 -16.21
C PRO A 338 26.27 -5.64 -15.21
N SER A 339 26.25 -6.90 -15.64
CA SER A 339 26.68 -8.02 -14.80
C SER A 339 28.20 -8.05 -14.59
N ASN A 340 28.96 -7.58 -15.56
CA ASN A 340 30.43 -7.57 -15.53
C ASN A 340 30.96 -6.26 -16.14
N PRO A 341 32.09 -5.75 -15.64
CA PRO A 341 32.77 -4.64 -16.29
C PRO A 341 33.35 -5.06 -17.65
N PRO A 342 33.60 -4.08 -18.55
CA PRO A 342 34.24 -4.36 -19.83
C PRO A 342 35.67 -4.85 -19.65
N GLU A 343 36.12 -5.76 -20.52
CA GLU A 343 37.48 -6.26 -20.53
C GLU A 343 38.33 -5.48 -21.55
N LEU A 344 39.17 -4.57 -21.08
CA LEU A 344 40.13 -3.86 -21.89
C LEU A 344 41.57 -4.14 -21.39
N SER A 345 42.52 -4.35 -22.32
CA SER A 345 43.89 -4.70 -21.94
C SER A 345 44.58 -3.60 -21.12
N GLU A 346 44.34 -2.33 -21.46
CA GLU A 346 44.96 -1.15 -20.87
C GLU A 346 44.14 -0.46 -19.79
N TYR A 347 42.98 -0.97 -19.47
CA TYR A 347 42.07 -0.39 -18.45
C TYR A 347 41.64 -1.39 -17.44
N GLU A 348 41.32 -0.90 -16.25
CA GLU A 348 40.68 -1.63 -15.15
C GLU A 348 39.40 -0.91 -14.78
N PHE A 349 38.39 -1.69 -14.45
CA PHE A 349 37.09 -1.18 -13.98
C PHE A 349 36.75 -1.85 -12.68
N TYR A 350 36.06 -1.10 -11.81
CA TYR A 350 35.41 -1.63 -10.61
C TYR A 350 34.05 -0.97 -10.48
N GLN A 351 33.06 -1.74 -10.08
CA GLN A 351 31.74 -1.21 -9.76
C GLN A 351 31.24 -1.79 -8.44
N TYR A 352 30.46 -0.97 -7.75
CA TYR A 352 29.72 -1.34 -6.57
C TYR A 352 28.34 -0.69 -6.66
N TYR A 353 27.30 -1.48 -6.37
CA TYR A 353 25.93 -1.00 -6.29
C TYR A 353 25.22 -1.69 -5.12
N HIS A 354 24.55 -0.91 -4.29
CA HIS A 354 23.74 -1.41 -3.19
C HIS A 354 22.55 -0.47 -2.94
N PRO A 355 21.30 -0.89 -3.23
CA PRO A 355 20.14 -0.05 -2.96
C PRO A 355 19.86 0.06 -1.46
N ALA A 356 19.36 1.21 -1.02
CA ALA A 356 18.93 1.43 0.37
C ALA A 356 17.65 0.66 0.72
N ASN A 357 16.79 0.47 -0.27
CA ASN A 357 15.53 -0.25 -0.17
C ASN A 357 15.55 -1.51 -1.06
N HIS A 358 14.39 -2.14 -1.26
CA HIS A 358 14.28 -3.29 -2.16
C HIS A 358 14.63 -2.94 -3.62
N VAL A 359 14.32 -1.73 -4.06
CA VAL A 359 14.61 -1.21 -5.40
C VAL A 359 15.20 0.19 -5.27
N GLY A 360 16.14 0.56 -6.15
CA GLY A 360 16.87 1.81 -6.10
C GLY A 360 16.59 2.76 -7.26
N GLY A 361 16.99 4.04 -7.10
CA GLY A 361 17.00 5.07 -8.13
C GLY A 361 18.31 5.15 -8.91
N ASP A 362 19.40 4.72 -8.30
CA ASP A 362 20.74 4.78 -8.89
C ASP A 362 20.87 3.88 -10.11
N TYR A 363 21.61 4.37 -11.08
CA TYR A 363 21.92 3.67 -12.31
C TYR A 363 23.40 3.81 -12.66
N TYR A 364 24.03 2.69 -13.05
CA TYR A 364 25.32 2.70 -13.73
C TYR A 364 25.31 1.74 -14.92
N ASP A 365 26.10 2.06 -15.95
CA ASP A 365 26.18 1.20 -17.12
C ASP A 365 27.55 1.30 -17.82
N TYR A 366 27.89 0.24 -18.55
CA TYR A 366 28.98 0.19 -19.50
C TYR A 366 28.42 -0.13 -20.88
N ILE A 367 28.36 0.87 -21.76
CA ILE A 367 27.76 0.72 -23.08
C ILE A 367 28.85 0.75 -24.14
N GLN A 368 29.12 -0.42 -24.74
CA GLN A 368 30.08 -0.52 -25.83
C GLN A 368 29.48 0.02 -27.12
N LEU A 369 30.18 0.94 -27.78
CA LEU A 369 29.78 1.48 -29.06
C LEU A 369 30.45 0.72 -30.21
N SER A 370 29.94 0.94 -31.46
CA SER A 370 30.37 0.20 -32.65
C SER A 370 31.82 0.49 -33.11
N ASP A 371 32.45 1.52 -32.53
CA ASP A 371 33.81 2.00 -32.84
C ASP A 371 34.82 1.74 -31.71
N ASP A 372 34.60 0.71 -30.93
CA ASP A 372 35.40 0.28 -29.79
C ASP A 372 35.39 1.23 -28.59
N ARG A 373 34.73 2.38 -28.68
CA ARG A 373 34.53 3.27 -27.53
C ARG A 373 33.54 2.70 -26.51
N ILE A 374 33.74 3.07 -25.27
CA ILE A 374 32.86 2.61 -24.15
C ILE A 374 32.35 3.84 -23.42
N ALA A 375 31.02 3.94 -23.32
CA ALA A 375 30.38 4.90 -22.44
C ALA A 375 30.19 4.30 -21.04
N VAL A 376 30.67 5.01 -20.03
CA VAL A 376 30.48 4.74 -18.62
C VAL A 376 29.49 5.77 -18.10
N ILE A 377 28.39 5.30 -17.54
CA ILE A 377 27.31 6.15 -17.05
C ILE A 377 27.17 5.92 -15.55
N VAL A 378 27.01 6.99 -14.77
CA VAL A 378 26.55 6.96 -13.39
C VAL A 378 25.46 8.01 -13.26
N ALA A 379 24.32 7.65 -12.69
CA ALA A 379 23.18 8.54 -12.54
C ALA A 379 22.39 8.21 -11.28
N ASP A 380 21.70 9.21 -10.77
CA ASP A 380 20.77 9.08 -9.66
C ASP A 380 19.43 9.75 -9.98
N VAL A 381 18.35 9.04 -9.71
CA VAL A 381 16.96 9.51 -9.88
C VAL A 381 16.46 10.06 -8.55
N VAL A 382 16.12 11.35 -8.51
CA VAL A 382 15.64 12.00 -7.30
C VAL A 382 14.52 11.22 -6.61
N GLY A 383 14.73 10.93 -5.32
CA GLY A 383 13.83 10.18 -4.45
C GLY A 383 14.05 8.66 -4.54
N HIS A 384 13.28 7.92 -3.81
CA HIS A 384 13.48 6.47 -3.61
C HIS A 384 12.25 5.63 -3.94
N GLY A 385 12.41 4.30 -3.95
CA GLY A 385 11.35 3.32 -4.08
C GLY A 385 10.91 3.07 -5.53
N VAL A 386 9.72 2.48 -5.70
CA VAL A 386 9.24 1.94 -6.99
C VAL A 386 9.22 2.99 -8.11
N ALA A 387 8.87 4.23 -7.81
CA ALA A 387 8.78 5.28 -8.83
C ALA A 387 10.17 5.69 -9.35
N ALA A 388 11.20 5.78 -8.48
CA ALA A 388 12.58 6.01 -8.89
C ALA A 388 13.12 4.82 -9.70
N ALA A 389 12.83 3.59 -9.28
CA ALA A 389 13.21 2.37 -9.97
C ALA A 389 12.64 2.27 -11.40
N LEU A 390 11.38 2.68 -11.60
CA LEU A 390 10.76 2.73 -12.94
C LEU A 390 11.40 3.80 -13.82
N MET A 391 11.75 4.96 -13.26
CA MET A 391 12.47 6.01 -13.98
C MET A 391 13.89 5.54 -14.36
N MET A 392 14.60 4.85 -13.47
CA MET A 392 15.90 4.23 -13.74
C MET A 392 15.81 3.22 -14.90
N ALA A 393 14.79 2.37 -14.91
CA ALA A 393 14.59 1.42 -16.01
C ALA A 393 14.39 2.13 -17.37
N LYS A 394 13.58 3.21 -17.38
CA LYS A 394 13.45 4.07 -18.57
C LYS A 394 14.78 4.71 -18.94
N LEU A 395 15.49 5.30 -17.97
CA LEU A 395 16.79 5.92 -18.17
C LEU A 395 17.76 4.94 -18.85
N SER A 396 17.86 3.70 -18.37
CA SER A 396 18.71 2.66 -18.96
C SER A 396 18.40 2.41 -20.44
N ALA A 397 17.12 2.26 -20.80
CA ALA A 397 16.71 2.02 -22.17
C ALA A 397 16.98 3.21 -23.10
N GLU A 398 16.63 4.43 -22.66
CA GLU A 398 16.79 5.66 -23.44
C GLU A 398 18.29 6.04 -23.59
N THR A 399 19.11 5.85 -22.57
CA THR A 399 20.56 6.11 -22.63
C THR A 399 21.22 5.24 -23.70
N ARG A 400 20.94 3.94 -23.72
CA ARG A 400 21.46 3.02 -24.75
C ARG A 400 21.00 3.41 -26.15
N PHE A 401 19.74 3.82 -26.30
CA PHE A 401 19.21 4.28 -27.58
C PHE A 401 19.84 5.60 -28.03
N ALA A 402 19.96 6.58 -27.15
CA ALA A 402 20.54 7.90 -27.47
C ALA A 402 22.00 7.77 -27.90
N LEU A 403 22.81 7.02 -27.15
CA LEU A 403 24.23 6.78 -27.48
C LEU A 403 24.43 6.03 -28.81
N ALA A 404 23.49 5.16 -29.18
CA ALA A 404 23.57 4.45 -30.45
C ALA A 404 23.11 5.29 -31.65
N SER A 405 22.28 6.34 -31.44
CA SER A 405 21.63 7.11 -32.50
C SER A 405 22.27 8.47 -32.76
N GLN A 406 23.00 9.04 -31.79
CA GLN A 406 23.54 10.39 -31.87
C GLN A 406 25.03 10.42 -32.24
N PRO A 407 25.53 11.52 -32.89
CA PRO A 407 26.90 11.59 -33.41
C PRO A 407 27.96 11.81 -32.32
N ASN A 408 27.60 12.39 -31.19
CA ASN A 408 28.49 12.68 -30.06
C ASN A 408 27.77 12.59 -28.72
N LEU A 409 28.53 12.62 -27.63
CA LEU A 409 28.03 12.44 -26.29
C LEU A 409 27.04 13.53 -25.88
N ALA A 410 27.35 14.80 -26.12
CA ALA A 410 26.48 15.91 -25.76
C ALA A 410 25.11 15.81 -26.47
N ALA A 411 25.11 15.50 -27.77
CA ALA A 411 23.85 15.30 -28.50
C ALA A 411 23.02 14.11 -27.96
N ALA A 412 23.68 13.05 -27.50
CA ALA A 412 22.98 11.92 -26.88
C ALA A 412 22.34 12.32 -25.53
N ILE A 413 23.03 13.09 -24.71
CA ILE A 413 22.49 13.58 -23.44
C ILE A 413 21.38 14.62 -23.64
N ASN A 414 21.48 15.49 -24.66
CA ASN A 414 20.39 16.41 -25.04
C ASN A 414 19.12 15.63 -25.41
N GLN A 415 19.23 14.61 -26.27
CA GLN A 415 18.10 13.76 -26.62
C GLN A 415 17.52 13.03 -25.40
N LEU A 416 18.36 12.54 -24.51
CA LEU A 416 17.93 11.89 -23.28
C LEU A 416 17.15 12.84 -22.36
N ASN A 417 17.62 14.07 -22.20
CA ASN A 417 16.92 15.12 -21.45
C ASN A 417 15.54 15.40 -22.03
N ASP A 418 15.42 15.59 -23.35
CA ASP A 418 14.13 15.86 -23.99
C ASP A 418 13.14 14.70 -23.80
N SER A 419 13.63 13.45 -23.89
CA SER A 419 12.81 12.26 -23.63
C SER A 419 12.32 12.15 -22.18
N LEU A 420 13.13 12.55 -21.21
CA LEU A 420 12.77 12.53 -19.78
C LEU A 420 11.88 13.71 -19.42
N SER A 421 12.13 14.90 -19.93
CA SER A 421 11.30 16.10 -19.71
C SER A 421 9.87 15.96 -20.26
N ALA A 422 9.68 15.12 -21.30
CA ALA A 422 8.33 14.82 -21.85
C ALA A 422 7.43 14.01 -20.89
N ILE A 423 7.98 13.47 -19.78
CA ILE A 423 7.19 12.77 -18.78
C ILE A 423 6.72 13.82 -17.76
N ALA A 424 5.40 13.93 -17.57
CA ALA A 424 4.82 14.82 -16.58
C ALA A 424 5.02 14.27 -15.16
N THR A 425 6.27 14.29 -14.65
CA THR A 425 6.62 13.91 -13.27
C THR A 425 7.46 15.02 -12.64
N ASP A 426 7.38 15.17 -11.32
CA ASP A 426 8.23 16.09 -10.55
C ASP A 426 9.63 15.49 -10.27
N ARG A 427 10.03 14.46 -11.04
CA ARG A 427 11.31 13.76 -10.84
C ARG A 427 12.31 14.15 -11.92
N PHE A 428 13.53 14.37 -11.50
CA PHE A 428 14.69 14.63 -12.35
C PHE A 428 15.79 13.61 -12.08
N VAL A 429 16.81 13.59 -12.93
CA VAL A 429 17.92 12.65 -12.86
C VAL A 429 19.23 13.43 -12.92
N THR A 430 20.10 13.22 -11.95
CA THR A 430 21.49 13.64 -12.07
C THR A 430 22.28 12.59 -12.84
N LEU A 431 23.14 12.98 -13.78
CA LEU A 431 23.87 12.04 -14.61
C LEU A 431 25.27 12.55 -14.95
N ILE A 432 26.27 11.69 -14.80
CA ILE A 432 27.58 11.83 -15.38
C ILE A 432 27.82 10.76 -16.46
N ALA A 433 28.17 11.18 -17.66
CA ALA A 433 28.50 10.30 -18.76
C ALA A 433 29.98 10.49 -19.16
N VAL A 434 30.72 9.41 -19.26
CA VAL A 434 32.12 9.37 -19.65
C VAL A 434 32.29 8.46 -20.86
N LEU A 435 32.59 8.99 -22.02
CA LEU A 435 32.89 8.23 -23.23
C LEU A 435 34.40 8.03 -23.38
N LEU A 436 34.85 6.83 -23.08
CA LEU A 436 36.25 6.42 -23.18
C LEU A 436 36.60 5.99 -24.62
N ASP A 437 37.58 6.62 -25.23
CA ASP A 437 38.25 6.13 -26.43
C ASP A 437 39.57 5.44 -26.03
N PRO A 438 39.66 4.10 -26.07
CA PRO A 438 40.89 3.40 -25.68
C PRO A 438 42.04 3.56 -26.68
N ASN A 439 41.77 4.01 -27.90
CA ASN A 439 42.83 4.20 -28.92
C ASN A 439 43.58 5.53 -28.76
N THR A 440 42.85 6.59 -28.37
CA THR A 440 43.42 7.91 -28.12
C THR A 440 43.69 8.15 -26.64
N HIS A 441 43.17 7.29 -25.76
CA HIS A 441 43.20 7.45 -24.31
C HIS A 441 42.55 8.76 -23.83
N THR A 442 41.46 9.12 -24.47
CA THR A 442 40.69 10.32 -24.16
C THR A 442 39.35 9.93 -23.53
N ALA A 443 38.96 10.60 -22.47
CA ALA A 443 37.65 10.53 -21.86
C ALA A 443 36.86 11.81 -22.22
N THR A 444 35.82 11.69 -23.02
CA THR A 444 34.87 12.78 -23.27
C THR A 444 33.77 12.70 -22.20
N MET A 445 33.51 13.81 -21.51
CA MET A 445 32.58 13.84 -20.35
C MET A 445 31.47 14.84 -20.58
N VAL A 446 30.26 14.51 -20.06
CA VAL A 446 29.09 15.40 -19.94
C VAL A 446 28.52 15.25 -18.54
N ASN A 447 28.29 16.36 -17.87
CA ASN A 447 27.72 16.40 -16.52
C ASN A 447 26.34 17.08 -16.54
N ALA A 448 25.29 16.32 -16.23
CA ALA A 448 23.92 16.78 -16.07
C ALA A 448 23.56 16.85 -14.58
N GLY A 449 24.13 17.81 -13.86
CA GLY A 449 23.82 18.09 -12.46
C GLY A 449 24.28 17.02 -11.47
N HIS A 450 25.20 16.15 -11.87
CA HIS A 450 25.77 15.11 -11.01
C HIS A 450 27.09 15.59 -10.39
N MET A 451 27.57 14.88 -9.37
CA MET A 451 28.91 15.14 -8.83
C MET A 451 29.98 14.91 -9.90
N SER A 452 30.95 15.81 -9.96
CA SER A 452 32.08 15.62 -10.87
C SER A 452 32.88 14.37 -10.52
N PRO A 453 33.38 13.60 -11.51
CA PRO A 453 34.30 12.51 -11.25
C PRO A 453 35.56 13.01 -10.55
N MET A 454 36.03 12.32 -9.54
CA MET A 454 37.37 12.57 -9.00
C MET A 454 38.40 11.95 -9.93
N HIS A 455 39.25 12.79 -10.52
CA HIS A 455 40.35 12.37 -11.37
C HIS A 455 41.66 12.37 -10.57
N ARG A 456 42.12 11.19 -10.20
CA ARG A 456 43.43 10.99 -9.61
C ARG A 456 44.47 10.82 -10.70
N HIS A 457 45.45 11.71 -10.76
CA HIS A 457 46.59 11.63 -11.65
C HIS A 457 47.65 10.64 -11.17
N ALA A 458 48.53 10.21 -12.08
CA ALA A 458 49.63 9.30 -11.76
C ALA A 458 50.60 9.85 -10.69
N ASP A 459 50.71 11.17 -10.54
CA ASP A 459 51.51 11.81 -9.51
C ASP A 459 50.84 11.88 -8.12
N GLY A 460 49.59 11.44 -8.02
CA GLY A 460 48.81 11.42 -6.81
C GLY A 460 47.98 12.69 -6.56
N SER A 461 48.06 13.70 -7.44
CA SER A 461 47.12 14.83 -7.37
C SER A 461 45.72 14.40 -7.77
N VAL A 462 44.69 15.07 -7.21
CA VAL A 462 43.27 14.81 -7.51
C VAL A 462 42.61 16.12 -7.87
N ASP A 463 41.94 16.15 -9.02
CA ASP A 463 41.06 17.23 -9.46
C ASP A 463 39.67 16.73 -9.84
N GLU A 464 38.77 17.63 -10.19
CA GLU A 464 37.39 17.38 -10.60
C GLU A 464 37.16 18.07 -11.95
N PRO A 465 37.46 17.38 -13.07
CA PRO A 465 37.68 18.01 -14.37
C PRO A 465 36.44 18.64 -15.01
N ILE A 466 35.22 18.37 -14.53
CA ILE A 466 33.95 18.87 -15.10
C ILE A 466 33.04 19.50 -14.02
N GLU A 467 33.62 20.04 -12.95
CA GLU A 467 32.86 20.68 -11.88
C GLU A 467 32.26 22.03 -12.33
N GLU A 468 33.03 22.83 -13.09
CA GLU A 468 32.58 24.16 -13.57
C GLU A 468 31.56 24.06 -14.72
N GLU A 469 31.55 22.98 -15.48
CA GLU A 469 30.68 22.71 -16.63
C GLU A 469 29.44 21.85 -16.27
N ALA A 470 29.12 21.72 -14.99
CA ALA A 470 27.93 21.01 -14.57
C ALA A 470 26.66 21.80 -14.92
N ASP A 471 25.79 21.18 -15.71
CA ASP A 471 24.52 21.73 -16.17
C ASP A 471 23.36 21.26 -15.29
N LEU A 472 22.11 21.64 -15.64
CA LEU A 472 20.90 21.20 -14.95
C LEU A 472 20.74 19.68 -15.03
N PRO A 473 20.18 19.04 -13.99
CA PRO A 473 19.77 17.64 -14.06
C PRO A 473 18.80 17.37 -15.22
N LEU A 474 18.82 16.14 -15.74
CA LEU A 474 17.94 15.70 -16.81
C LEU A 474 16.47 15.71 -16.34
N GLY A 475 15.56 16.13 -17.23
CA GLY A 475 14.13 16.13 -16.97
C GLY A 475 13.62 17.37 -16.23
N VAL A 476 14.49 18.31 -15.84
CA VAL A 476 14.09 19.58 -15.22
C VAL A 476 13.48 20.54 -16.24
N MET A 477 14.09 20.62 -17.43
CA MET A 477 13.67 21.54 -18.49
C MET A 477 14.00 20.97 -19.87
N GLU A 478 13.06 21.08 -20.83
CA GLU A 478 13.32 20.75 -22.23
C GLU A 478 14.31 21.72 -22.88
N GLY A 479 15.05 21.22 -23.87
CA GLY A 479 15.91 22.05 -24.73
C GLY A 479 17.20 22.55 -24.05
N VAL A 480 17.62 21.91 -22.97
CA VAL A 480 18.96 22.17 -22.37
C VAL A 480 20.02 21.63 -23.33
N GLU A 481 21.02 22.45 -23.66
CA GLU A 481 22.16 22.05 -24.48
C GLU A 481 23.36 21.80 -23.54
N TYR A 482 23.69 20.52 -23.34
CA TYR A 482 24.80 20.10 -22.50
C TYR A 482 26.13 20.26 -23.21
N GLU A 483 27.14 20.76 -22.50
CA GLU A 483 28.50 20.86 -23.00
C GLU A 483 29.30 19.59 -22.71
N GLN A 484 30.25 19.25 -23.58
CA GLN A 484 31.20 18.16 -23.36
C GLN A 484 32.63 18.67 -23.29
N ILE A 485 33.40 18.06 -22.41
CA ILE A 485 34.85 18.30 -22.31
C ILE A 485 35.62 17.02 -22.66
N GLU A 486 36.90 17.19 -23.04
CA GLU A 486 37.79 16.07 -23.29
C GLU A 486 38.98 16.11 -22.29
N VAL A 487 39.19 14.98 -21.64
CA VAL A 487 40.28 14.77 -20.68
C VAL A 487 41.19 13.66 -21.17
N ALA A 488 42.47 13.93 -21.30
CA ALA A 488 43.44 12.90 -21.66
C ALA A 488 43.84 12.10 -20.40
N LEU A 489 43.64 10.78 -20.44
CA LEU A 489 44.02 9.89 -19.34
C LEU A 489 45.47 9.41 -19.54
N GLN A 490 46.35 9.72 -18.60
CA GLN A 490 47.73 9.20 -18.57
C GLN A 490 47.75 7.79 -17.94
N ALA A 491 48.82 7.03 -18.22
CA ALA A 491 49.03 5.74 -17.59
C ALA A 491 49.15 5.91 -16.05
N GLY A 492 48.30 5.24 -15.30
CA GLY A 492 48.17 5.36 -13.83
C GLY A 492 47.04 6.26 -13.36
N ASP A 493 46.41 7.04 -14.26
CA ASP A 493 45.26 7.87 -13.90
C ASP A 493 44.03 7.04 -13.57
N THR A 494 43.22 7.54 -12.63
CA THR A 494 41.97 6.88 -12.18
C THR A 494 40.84 7.91 -12.13
N LEU A 495 39.70 7.59 -12.73
CA LEU A 495 38.45 8.32 -12.56
C LEU A 495 37.56 7.57 -11.56
N THR A 496 37.04 8.27 -10.56
CA THR A 496 36.10 7.73 -9.56
C THR A 496 34.80 8.51 -9.66
N MET A 497 33.71 7.81 -10.01
CA MET A 497 32.35 8.33 -10.13
C MET A 497 31.49 7.67 -9.04
N TYR A 498 30.61 8.42 -8.42
CA TYR A 498 29.77 7.90 -7.32
C TYR A 498 28.50 8.71 -7.17
N THR A 499 27.47 8.11 -6.57
CA THR A 499 26.21 8.77 -6.20
C THR A 499 26.27 9.32 -4.78
N ASP A 500 25.38 10.25 -4.45
CA ASP A 500 25.35 10.98 -3.18
C ASP A 500 25.18 10.09 -1.95
N GLY A 501 24.52 8.91 -2.08
CA GLY A 501 24.46 7.95 -1.00
C GLY A 501 25.81 7.47 -0.43
N ILE A 502 26.93 7.76 -1.14
CA ILE A 502 28.27 7.49 -0.62
C ILE A 502 28.78 8.67 0.22
N ASN A 503 28.80 9.89 -0.32
CA ASN A 503 29.32 11.05 0.41
C ASN A 503 28.36 11.59 1.48
N GLU A 504 27.04 11.39 1.31
CA GLU A 504 26.02 11.75 2.29
C GLU A 504 25.71 10.62 3.28
N ALA A 505 26.46 9.52 3.23
CA ALA A 505 26.34 8.45 4.21
C ALA A 505 26.48 8.98 5.64
N MET A 506 25.55 8.64 6.53
CA MET A 506 25.50 9.14 7.91
C MET A 506 25.97 8.11 8.92
N ASN A 507 26.69 8.59 9.93
CA ASN A 507 27.04 7.79 11.09
C ASN A 507 25.92 7.84 12.17
N PRO A 508 25.99 7.05 13.26
CA PRO A 508 24.99 7.08 14.34
C PRO A 508 24.91 8.42 15.11
N SER A 509 25.77 9.40 14.82
CA SER A 509 25.76 10.74 15.41
C SER A 509 25.23 11.80 14.43
N ASP A 510 24.68 11.39 13.29
CA ASP A 510 24.19 12.24 12.21
C ASP A 510 25.27 13.13 11.57
N ASP A 511 26.55 12.67 11.57
CA ASP A 511 27.61 13.31 10.80
C ASP A 511 27.65 12.68 9.40
N GLU A 512 27.87 13.49 8.35
CA GLU A 512 28.06 13.04 6.98
C GLU A 512 29.49 12.54 6.73
N TYR A 513 29.64 11.54 5.87
CA TYR A 513 30.96 11.00 5.47
C TYR A 513 31.81 12.03 4.73
N GLY A 514 31.20 12.70 3.76
CA GLY A 514 31.75 13.82 3.04
C GLY A 514 32.69 13.45 1.88
N MET A 515 32.82 14.37 0.90
CA MET A 515 33.69 14.21 -0.28
C MET A 515 35.19 14.19 0.07
N ASP A 516 35.58 14.90 1.12
CA ASP A 516 37.00 14.98 1.54
C ASP A 516 37.56 13.62 1.97
N ALA A 517 36.72 12.76 2.56
CA ALA A 517 37.12 11.40 2.91
C ALA A 517 37.42 10.55 1.68
N ILE A 518 36.56 10.62 0.64
CA ILE A 518 36.79 9.93 -0.64
C ILE A 518 38.04 10.45 -1.33
N ARG A 519 38.21 11.78 -1.41
CA ARG A 519 39.39 12.44 -2.01
C ARG A 519 40.69 12.02 -1.33
N LYS A 520 40.70 11.95 0.00
CA LYS A 520 41.82 11.49 0.79
C LYS A 520 42.22 10.05 0.45
N LEU A 521 41.26 9.14 0.40
CA LEU A 521 41.52 7.75 0.04
C LEU A 521 42.04 7.60 -1.38
N ALA A 522 41.54 8.39 -2.33
CA ALA A 522 42.03 8.42 -3.70
C ALA A 522 43.48 8.91 -3.79
N GLN A 523 43.90 9.84 -2.90
CA GLN A 523 45.27 10.39 -2.87
C GLN A 523 46.30 9.47 -2.21
N GLU A 524 45.90 8.72 -1.17
CA GLU A 524 46.83 8.05 -0.24
C GLU A 524 47.67 6.94 -0.89
N LYS A 525 47.16 6.27 -1.93
CA LYS A 525 47.87 5.10 -2.50
C LYS A 525 47.64 4.95 -4.01
N ASP A 526 48.72 4.65 -4.73
CA ASP A 526 48.55 4.12 -6.09
C ASP A 526 48.06 2.67 -6.01
N SER A 527 46.78 2.46 -6.32
CA SER A 527 46.06 1.22 -6.19
C SER A 527 45.34 0.87 -7.50
N SER A 528 45.05 -0.40 -7.71
CA SER A 528 44.13 -0.83 -8.78
C SER A 528 42.75 -0.21 -8.61
N ALA A 529 41.94 -0.17 -9.67
CA ALA A 529 40.54 0.28 -9.59
C ALA A 529 39.73 -0.50 -8.53
N GLN A 530 39.99 -1.83 -8.45
CA GLN A 530 39.34 -2.70 -7.47
C GLN A 530 39.78 -2.36 -6.04
N GLU A 531 41.07 -2.26 -5.76
CA GLU A 531 41.57 -1.95 -4.41
C GLU A 531 41.07 -0.58 -3.91
N LEU A 532 41.04 0.43 -4.80
CA LEU A 532 40.50 1.75 -4.43
C LEU A 532 39.02 1.67 -4.10
N GLY A 533 38.20 1.07 -4.98
CA GLY A 533 36.77 0.97 -4.77
C GLY A 533 36.41 0.17 -3.52
N GLU A 534 37.04 -1.00 -3.30
CA GLU A 534 36.87 -1.79 -2.08
C GLU A 534 37.24 -1.03 -0.81
N THR A 535 38.32 -0.20 -0.88
CA THR A 535 38.75 0.61 0.25
C THR A 535 37.72 1.68 0.57
N ILE A 536 37.22 2.42 -0.43
CA ILE A 536 36.19 3.44 -0.25
C ILE A 536 34.94 2.81 0.39
N ILE A 537 34.43 1.71 -0.16
CA ILE A 537 33.22 1.04 0.34
C ILE A 537 33.42 0.49 1.76
N ALA A 538 34.60 -0.05 2.07
CA ALA A 538 34.89 -0.54 3.40
C ALA A 538 34.92 0.60 4.43
N ASP A 539 35.50 1.75 4.07
CA ASP A 539 35.60 2.93 4.94
C ASP A 539 34.21 3.55 5.19
N VAL A 540 33.40 3.74 4.13
CA VAL A 540 32.00 4.19 4.25
C VAL A 540 31.19 3.27 5.15
N ARG A 541 31.28 1.94 4.95
CA ARG A 541 30.56 0.96 5.81
C ARG A 541 31.04 1.01 7.27
N GLN A 542 32.33 1.23 7.49
CA GLN A 542 32.88 1.41 8.84
C GLN A 542 32.34 2.69 9.48
N PHE A 543 32.22 3.78 8.71
CA PHE A 543 31.69 5.05 9.16
C PHE A 543 30.19 4.96 9.54
N ILE A 544 29.37 4.31 8.70
CA ILE A 544 27.96 4.04 8.99
C ILE A 544 27.81 3.16 10.25
N GLY A 545 28.68 2.19 10.44
CA GLY A 545 28.72 1.30 11.60
C GLY A 545 27.43 0.50 11.78
N LYS A 546 26.64 0.85 12.81
CA LYS A 546 25.31 0.23 13.10
C LYS A 546 24.16 1.08 12.58
N GLY A 547 24.42 2.17 11.90
CA GLY A 547 23.43 3.03 11.27
C GLY A 547 22.68 2.30 10.15
N VAL A 548 21.63 2.94 9.63
CA VAL A 548 20.87 2.46 8.47
C VAL A 548 21.40 3.22 7.25
N GLN A 549 21.54 2.53 6.12
CA GLN A 549 21.78 3.18 4.83
C GLN A 549 20.50 3.94 4.44
N PHE A 550 20.63 5.25 4.19
CA PHE A 550 19.48 6.12 3.88
C PHE A 550 19.24 6.25 2.38
N ASP A 551 20.29 6.17 1.55
CA ASP A 551 20.17 6.29 0.10
C ASP A 551 20.96 5.20 -0.62
N ASP A 552 20.70 5.05 -1.92
CA ASP A 552 21.36 4.07 -2.78
C ASP A 552 22.85 4.40 -2.91
N MET A 553 23.69 3.40 -2.98
CA MET A 553 25.12 3.57 -3.12
C MET A 553 25.59 3.00 -4.45
N CYS A 554 26.09 3.85 -5.33
CA CYS A 554 26.76 3.47 -6.56
C CYS A 554 28.17 4.03 -6.61
N LEU A 555 29.16 3.20 -6.96
CA LEU A 555 30.55 3.58 -7.15
C LEU A 555 31.10 2.92 -8.40
N VAL A 556 31.71 3.69 -9.27
CA VAL A 556 32.41 3.20 -10.46
C VAL A 556 33.81 3.78 -10.48
N CYS A 557 34.84 2.92 -10.52
CA CYS A 557 36.23 3.32 -10.74
C CYS A 557 36.71 2.84 -12.11
N LEU A 558 37.32 3.74 -12.87
CA LEU A 558 37.96 3.49 -14.16
C LEU A 558 39.45 3.89 -14.06
N ARG A 559 40.37 2.96 -14.26
CA ARG A 559 41.81 3.22 -14.21
C ARG A 559 42.50 2.85 -15.53
N ARG A 560 43.34 3.75 -16.04
CA ARG A 560 44.30 3.39 -17.08
C ARG A 560 45.52 2.73 -16.44
N LYS A 561 45.85 1.47 -16.85
CA LYS A 561 47.01 0.74 -16.34
C LYS A 561 48.32 1.46 -16.66
N GLY A 562 49.28 1.36 -15.75
CA GLY A 562 50.64 1.77 -16.04
C GLY A 562 51.24 0.83 -17.11
N SER A 563 52.10 1.34 -18.00
CA SER A 563 52.89 0.47 -18.85
C SER A 563 53.72 -0.44 -17.95
N GLU A 564 53.49 -1.78 -18.02
CA GLU A 564 54.40 -2.73 -17.40
C GLU A 564 55.79 -2.45 -17.96
N SER A 565 56.72 -2.00 -17.11
CA SER A 565 58.11 -1.76 -17.45
C SER A 565 58.91 -3.07 -17.42
#